data_dc06a3da7807b83bc6034e7f92fac4e3
#
_entry.id   dc06a3da7807b83bc6034e7f92fac4e3
#
_cell.length_a   1.000
_cell.length_b   1.000
_cell.length_c   1.000
_cell.angle_alpha   90.00
_cell.angle_beta   90.00
_cell.angle_gamma   90.00
#
_symmetry.space_group_name_H-M   'P 1'
#
loop_
_entity.id
_entity.type
_entity.pdbx_description
1 polymer ?
#
loop_
_entity_poly.entity_id
_entity_poly.type
_entity_poly.pdbx_seq_one_letter_code
_entity_poly.pdbx_strand_id
1 'polypeptide(L)'
;RDGVPDPNMYRTEVNGVPMTGVRLVVGRQNQNRDANLEYAKRIKAIADEEYPHLITGIFHAQGNYNQDFGPRMILMEFGTHLTSLEEAQRSAELIARVLPAAAGLAPGTGAAAGSQIGQAALTTFYWLLGLAAVGTLAWLWMRREGRGIDKYLRRLGIRGGDQGDRDNHE
;
A
#
# COMPACT_ATOMS: atom_id res chain seq x y z
N ARG A 1 -12.14 -42.27 -2.55
CA ARG A 1 -11.17 -41.16 -2.64
C ARG A 1 -11.50 -40.44 -3.92
N ASP A 2 -11.93 -39.21 -3.78
CA ASP A 2 -12.40 -38.39 -4.87
C ASP A 2 -11.26 -38.24 -5.89
N GLY A 3 -11.61 -38.36 -7.17
CA GLY A 3 -10.65 -38.28 -8.25
C GLY A 3 -9.88 -36.94 -8.23
N VAL A 4 -8.76 -36.90 -8.93
CA VAL A 4 -8.01 -35.65 -9.14
C VAL A 4 -8.97 -34.63 -9.73
N PRO A 5 -9.16 -33.45 -9.12
CA PRO A 5 -10.05 -32.44 -9.65
C PRO A 5 -9.64 -32.07 -11.08
N ASP A 6 -10.63 -31.92 -11.97
CA ASP A 6 -10.36 -31.41 -13.32
C ASP A 6 -9.76 -30.00 -13.20
N PRO A 7 -8.54 -29.77 -13.71
CA PRO A 7 -7.90 -28.43 -13.68
C PRO A 7 -8.77 -27.34 -14.32
N ASN A 8 -9.59 -27.71 -15.29
CA ASN A 8 -10.48 -26.77 -15.98
C ASN A 8 -11.57 -26.19 -15.08
N MET A 9 -11.93 -26.88 -13.97
CA MET A 9 -12.85 -26.34 -12.96
C MET A 9 -12.29 -25.12 -12.21
N TYR A 10 -10.98 -24.93 -12.24
CA TYR A 10 -10.27 -23.85 -11.53
C TYR A 10 -9.68 -22.81 -12.47
N ARG A 11 -9.94 -22.92 -13.76
CA ARG A 11 -9.54 -21.96 -14.79
C ARG A 11 -10.73 -21.14 -15.23
N THR A 12 -10.44 -19.93 -15.59
CA THR A 12 -11.40 -19.00 -16.20
C THR A 12 -10.68 -18.18 -17.26
N GLU A 13 -11.44 -17.39 -17.99
CA GLU A 13 -10.94 -16.45 -18.96
C GLU A 13 -11.63 -15.11 -18.75
N VAL A 14 -10.86 -14.05 -18.66
CA VAL A 14 -11.37 -12.69 -18.56
C VAL A 14 -10.76 -11.87 -19.71
N ASN A 15 -11.62 -11.31 -20.56
CA ASN A 15 -11.22 -10.54 -21.75
C ASN A 15 -10.25 -11.30 -22.67
N GLY A 16 -10.44 -12.59 -22.87
CA GLY A 16 -9.59 -13.43 -23.71
C GLY A 16 -8.27 -13.85 -23.07
N VAL A 17 -8.06 -13.54 -21.78
CA VAL A 17 -6.83 -13.88 -21.07
C VAL A 17 -7.08 -15.03 -20.10
N PRO A 18 -6.38 -16.17 -20.25
CA PRO A 18 -6.47 -17.30 -19.32
C PRO A 18 -5.95 -16.92 -17.93
N MET A 19 -6.69 -17.32 -16.89
CA MET A 19 -6.32 -17.13 -15.49
C MET A 19 -7.01 -18.15 -14.58
N THR A 20 -6.71 -18.12 -13.29
CA THR A 20 -7.41 -18.98 -12.32
C THR A 20 -8.75 -18.38 -11.95
N GLY A 21 -9.75 -19.23 -11.78
CA GLY A 21 -10.98 -18.84 -11.07
C GLY A 21 -10.67 -18.57 -9.59
N VAL A 22 -11.29 -17.53 -9.04
CA VAL A 22 -11.15 -17.18 -7.62
C VAL A 22 -12.36 -17.68 -6.84
N ARG A 23 -12.13 -18.35 -5.72
CA ARG A 23 -13.17 -18.77 -4.80
C ARG A 23 -13.08 -17.98 -3.51
N LEU A 24 -14.19 -17.40 -3.08
CA LEU A 24 -14.29 -16.74 -1.79
C LEU A 24 -14.77 -17.76 -0.75
N VAL A 25 -14.07 -17.87 0.37
CA VAL A 25 -14.41 -18.85 1.42
C VAL A 25 -14.86 -18.10 2.66
N VAL A 26 -16.07 -18.45 3.15
CA VAL A 26 -16.65 -17.93 4.38
C VAL A 26 -16.81 -19.08 5.37
N GLY A 27 -16.13 -18.95 6.51
CA GLY A 27 -16.21 -19.91 7.60
C GLY A 27 -17.55 -19.80 8.35
N ARG A 28 -18.18 -20.95 8.61
CA ARG A 28 -19.47 -20.99 9.33
C ARG A 28 -19.34 -20.95 10.85
N GLN A 29 -18.15 -21.19 11.39
CA GLN A 29 -17.90 -21.30 12.83
C GLN A 29 -17.22 -20.04 13.41
N ASN A 30 -17.58 -18.86 12.92
CA ASN A 30 -17.09 -17.61 13.49
C ASN A 30 -18.23 -16.63 13.79
N GLN A 31 -18.02 -15.77 14.77
CA GLN A 31 -19.00 -14.77 15.22
C GLN A 31 -19.33 -13.71 14.17
N ASN A 32 -18.41 -13.45 13.23
CA ASN A 32 -18.56 -12.46 12.17
C ASN A 32 -19.08 -13.04 10.85
N ARG A 33 -19.56 -14.30 10.86
CA ARG A 33 -19.96 -15.06 9.67
C ARG A 33 -20.85 -14.25 8.72
N ASP A 34 -21.89 -13.63 9.26
CA ASP A 34 -22.89 -12.95 8.44
C ASP A 34 -22.30 -11.66 7.81
N ALA A 35 -21.49 -10.91 8.56
CA ALA A 35 -20.77 -9.74 8.06
C ALA A 35 -19.74 -10.12 7.00
N ASN A 36 -19.03 -11.23 7.19
CA ASN A 36 -18.07 -11.75 6.22
C ASN A 36 -18.76 -12.24 4.95
N LEU A 37 -19.95 -12.87 5.08
CA LEU A 37 -20.74 -13.29 3.93
C LEU A 37 -21.23 -12.09 3.10
N GLU A 38 -21.74 -11.06 3.76
CA GLU A 38 -22.17 -9.83 3.05
C GLU A 38 -21.00 -9.15 2.35
N TYR A 39 -19.82 -9.15 2.97
CA TYR A 39 -18.62 -8.65 2.33
C TYR A 39 -18.20 -9.49 1.11
N ALA A 40 -18.25 -10.82 1.21
CA ALA A 40 -17.99 -11.72 0.09
C ALA A 40 -18.96 -11.50 -1.09
N LYS A 41 -20.25 -11.34 -0.80
CA LYS A 41 -21.27 -11.02 -1.81
C LYS A 41 -20.98 -9.69 -2.51
N ARG A 42 -20.57 -8.67 -1.76
CA ARG A 42 -20.21 -7.37 -2.31
C ARG A 42 -18.98 -7.45 -3.21
N ILE A 43 -17.92 -8.16 -2.79
CA ILE A 43 -16.74 -8.39 -3.63
C ILE A 43 -17.16 -9.09 -4.94
N LYS A 44 -17.98 -10.14 -4.83
CA LYS A 44 -18.42 -10.88 -6.01
C LYS A 44 -19.26 -10.02 -6.95
N ALA A 45 -20.18 -9.22 -6.43
CA ALA A 45 -21.04 -8.36 -7.26
C ALA A 45 -20.22 -7.37 -8.08
N ILE A 46 -19.23 -6.71 -7.47
CA ILE A 46 -18.35 -5.77 -8.18
C ILE A 46 -17.46 -6.51 -9.19
N ALA A 47 -16.92 -7.67 -8.79
CA ALA A 47 -16.10 -8.47 -9.71
C ALA A 47 -16.89 -9.00 -10.90
N ASP A 48 -18.15 -9.40 -10.72
CA ASP A 48 -19.00 -9.87 -11.80
C ASP A 48 -19.35 -8.75 -12.81
N GLU A 49 -19.42 -7.51 -12.34
CA GLU A 49 -19.64 -6.33 -13.18
C GLU A 49 -18.40 -5.94 -13.99
N GLU A 50 -17.21 -5.92 -13.34
CA GLU A 50 -15.97 -5.46 -13.98
C GLU A 50 -15.22 -6.58 -14.72
N TYR A 51 -15.24 -7.80 -14.16
CA TYR A 51 -14.48 -8.97 -14.62
C TYR A 51 -15.34 -10.23 -14.54
N PRO A 52 -16.31 -10.41 -15.45
CA PRO A 52 -17.21 -11.55 -15.44
C PRO A 52 -16.45 -12.89 -15.39
N HIS A 53 -16.95 -13.83 -14.61
CA HIS A 53 -16.38 -15.15 -14.40
C HIS A 53 -15.09 -15.21 -13.58
N LEU A 54 -14.50 -14.08 -13.13
CA LEU A 54 -13.31 -14.08 -12.30
C LEU A 54 -13.56 -14.79 -10.96
N ILE A 55 -14.67 -14.48 -10.29
CA ILE A 55 -15.05 -15.14 -9.04
C ILE A 55 -16.05 -16.27 -9.32
N THR A 56 -15.59 -17.51 -9.16
CA THR A 56 -16.36 -18.71 -9.47
C THR A 56 -17.47 -18.99 -8.43
N GLY A 57 -17.35 -18.47 -7.21
CA GLY A 57 -18.38 -18.63 -6.20
C GLY A 57 -17.95 -18.24 -4.80
N ILE A 58 -18.93 -18.30 -3.89
CA ILE A 58 -18.73 -18.15 -2.45
C ILE A 58 -18.96 -19.52 -1.82
N PHE A 59 -17.94 -20.05 -1.15
CA PHE A 59 -17.96 -21.34 -0.52
C PHE A 59 -18.13 -21.18 1.00
N HIS A 60 -19.17 -21.81 1.53
CA HIS A 60 -19.45 -21.85 2.97
C HIS A 60 -18.74 -23.06 3.58
N ALA A 61 -17.54 -22.85 4.08
CA ALA A 61 -16.72 -23.90 4.66
C ALA A 61 -17.03 -24.13 6.14
N GLN A 62 -16.87 -25.37 6.58
CA GLN A 62 -16.90 -25.68 8.01
C GLN A 62 -15.56 -25.22 8.63
N GLY A 63 -15.62 -24.43 9.68
CA GLY A 63 -14.42 -23.89 10.36
C GLY A 63 -14.46 -22.39 10.51
N ASN A 64 -13.42 -21.83 11.11
CA ASN A 64 -13.28 -20.41 11.46
C ASN A 64 -12.48 -19.62 10.42
N TYR A 65 -11.37 -20.18 9.93
CA TYR A 65 -10.48 -19.57 8.93
C TYR A 65 -9.91 -18.20 9.35
N ASN A 66 -9.69 -17.98 10.66
CA ASN A 66 -9.25 -16.71 11.25
C ASN A 66 -10.16 -15.50 10.95
N GLN A 67 -11.43 -15.79 10.60
CA GLN A 67 -12.41 -14.75 10.27
C GLN A 67 -13.16 -14.21 11.50
N ASP A 68 -12.83 -14.69 12.69
CA ASP A 68 -13.27 -14.18 13.98
C ASP A 68 -12.55 -12.91 14.43
N PHE A 69 -11.38 -12.60 13.84
CA PHE A 69 -10.64 -11.37 14.15
C PHE A 69 -11.39 -10.08 13.80
N GLY A 70 -12.36 -10.14 12.90
CA GLY A 70 -13.18 -8.99 12.58
C GLY A 70 -14.18 -9.21 11.44
N PRO A 71 -15.10 -8.27 11.23
CA PRO A 71 -15.94 -8.26 10.04
C PRO A 71 -15.10 -7.95 8.80
N ARG A 72 -15.56 -8.43 7.63
CA ARG A 72 -14.88 -8.26 6.32
C ARG A 72 -13.56 -9.03 6.19
N MET A 73 -13.44 -10.15 6.90
CA MET A 73 -12.34 -11.09 6.75
C MET A 73 -12.74 -12.20 5.78
N ILE A 74 -11.98 -12.35 4.70
CA ILE A 74 -12.27 -13.33 3.64
C ILE A 74 -11.00 -14.12 3.33
N LEU A 75 -11.15 -15.45 3.22
CA LEU A 75 -10.14 -16.29 2.60
C LEU A 75 -10.43 -16.37 1.09
N MET A 76 -9.42 -16.17 0.28
CA MET A 76 -9.51 -16.27 -1.18
C MET A 76 -8.60 -17.38 -1.68
N GLU A 77 -9.15 -18.27 -2.49
CA GLU A 77 -8.41 -19.35 -3.14
C GLU A 77 -8.23 -19.02 -4.62
N PHE A 78 -6.99 -19.03 -5.09
CA PHE A 78 -6.61 -18.74 -6.47
C PHE A 78 -6.14 -20.02 -7.15
N GLY A 79 -7.06 -20.71 -7.82
CA GLY A 79 -6.75 -21.96 -8.51
C GLY A 79 -6.36 -23.11 -7.58
N THR A 80 -5.52 -24.02 -8.06
CA THR A 80 -5.04 -25.20 -7.33
C THR A 80 -3.58 -25.47 -7.72
N HIS A 81 -3.01 -26.54 -7.14
CA HIS A 81 -1.68 -27.04 -7.53
C HIS A 81 -1.58 -27.49 -9.02
N LEU A 82 -2.69 -27.54 -9.74
CA LEU A 82 -2.77 -27.90 -11.17
C LEU A 82 -2.87 -26.65 -12.08
N THR A 83 -2.92 -25.46 -11.52
CA THR A 83 -2.92 -24.17 -12.26
C THR A 83 -1.57 -23.49 -12.14
N SER A 84 -1.22 -22.64 -13.10
CA SER A 84 0.09 -21.99 -13.07
C SER A 84 0.12 -20.79 -12.11
N LEU A 85 1.32 -20.43 -11.64
CA LEU A 85 1.52 -19.26 -10.79
C LEU A 85 1.14 -17.97 -11.54
N GLU A 86 1.47 -17.88 -12.84
CA GLU A 86 1.16 -16.73 -13.67
C GLU A 86 -0.35 -16.52 -13.82
N GLU A 87 -1.12 -17.62 -13.99
CA GLU A 87 -2.59 -17.57 -14.01
C GLU A 87 -3.14 -17.05 -12.69
N ALA A 88 -2.59 -17.52 -11.54
CA ALA A 88 -2.99 -17.06 -10.22
C ALA A 88 -2.64 -15.59 -9.97
N GLN A 89 -1.47 -15.14 -10.38
CA GLN A 89 -1.04 -13.75 -10.28
C GLN A 89 -1.95 -12.80 -11.06
N ARG A 90 -2.31 -13.15 -12.30
CA ARG A 90 -3.27 -12.36 -13.09
C ARG A 90 -4.61 -12.19 -12.40
N SER A 91 -5.14 -13.26 -11.82
CA SER A 91 -6.38 -13.18 -11.06
C SER A 91 -6.26 -12.33 -9.78
N ALA A 92 -5.12 -12.45 -9.09
CA ALA A 92 -4.86 -11.65 -7.89
C ALA A 92 -4.76 -10.15 -8.20
N GLU A 93 -4.18 -9.77 -9.34
CA GLU A 93 -4.14 -8.38 -9.81
C GLU A 93 -5.54 -7.81 -10.06
N LEU A 94 -6.44 -8.58 -10.69
CA LEU A 94 -7.82 -8.13 -10.92
C LEU A 94 -8.60 -8.03 -9.59
N ILE A 95 -8.44 -8.99 -8.69
CA ILE A 95 -9.05 -8.92 -7.35
C ILE A 95 -8.55 -7.70 -6.58
N ALA A 96 -7.26 -7.37 -6.66
CA ALA A 96 -6.70 -6.19 -6.00
C ALA A 96 -7.35 -4.88 -6.49
N ARG A 97 -7.85 -4.82 -7.71
CA ARG A 97 -8.59 -3.66 -8.25
C ARG A 97 -10.03 -3.58 -7.72
N VAL A 98 -10.66 -4.73 -7.48
CA VAL A 98 -12.04 -4.83 -6.95
C VAL A 98 -12.11 -4.49 -5.46
N LEU A 99 -11.11 -4.90 -4.68
CA LEU A 99 -11.14 -4.79 -3.21
C LEU A 99 -11.36 -3.38 -2.66
N PRO A 100 -10.76 -2.30 -3.19
CA PRO A 100 -11.00 -0.95 -2.69
C PRO A 100 -12.47 -0.54 -2.77
N ALA A 101 -13.12 -0.81 -3.90
CA ALA A 101 -14.55 -0.52 -4.08
C ALA A 101 -15.42 -1.38 -3.14
N ALA A 102 -15.09 -2.67 -2.98
CA ALA A 102 -15.77 -3.56 -2.05
C ALA A 102 -15.60 -3.10 -0.60
N ALA A 103 -14.47 -2.55 -0.23
CA ALA A 103 -14.22 -1.98 1.09
C ALA A 103 -14.94 -0.63 1.32
N GLY A 104 -15.54 -0.05 0.29
CA GLY A 104 -16.19 1.27 0.37
C GLY A 104 -15.24 2.44 0.19
N LEU A 105 -14.05 2.18 -0.35
CA LEU A 105 -13.09 3.21 -0.72
C LEU A 105 -13.44 3.76 -2.12
N ALA A 106 -13.11 5.01 -2.36
CA ALA A 106 -13.36 5.62 -3.68
C ALA A 106 -12.58 4.87 -4.78
N PRO A 107 -13.15 4.75 -6.01
CA PRO A 107 -12.42 4.16 -7.13
C PRO A 107 -11.08 4.88 -7.34
N GLY A 108 -10.01 4.13 -7.44
CA GLY A 108 -8.67 4.67 -7.67
C GLY A 108 -7.76 4.82 -6.43
N THR A 109 -8.25 4.58 -5.21
CA THR A 109 -7.43 4.72 -4.00
C THR A 109 -6.51 3.53 -3.71
N GLY A 110 -6.72 2.38 -4.34
CA GLY A 110 -5.94 1.16 -4.07
C GLY A 110 -4.70 0.99 -4.96
N ALA A 111 -4.88 0.93 -6.27
CA ALA A 111 -3.78 0.68 -7.21
C ALA A 111 -2.96 1.95 -7.52
N ALA A 112 -3.62 3.13 -7.51
CA ALA A 112 -2.94 4.41 -7.71
C ALA A 112 -2.15 4.88 -6.48
N ALA A 113 -2.50 4.43 -5.27
CA ALA A 113 -1.78 4.82 -4.06
C ALA A 113 -0.33 4.31 -4.07
N GLY A 114 -0.06 3.11 -4.58
CA GLY A 114 1.29 2.57 -4.69
C GLY A 114 2.17 3.37 -5.66
N SER A 115 1.64 3.77 -6.82
CA SER A 115 2.38 4.55 -7.80
C SER A 115 2.47 6.04 -7.45
N GLN A 116 1.44 6.60 -6.82
CA GLN A 116 1.44 8.00 -6.38
C GLN A 116 2.34 8.23 -5.17
N ILE A 117 2.40 7.27 -4.22
CA ILE A 117 3.34 7.35 -3.10
C ILE A 117 4.79 7.34 -3.62
N GLY A 118 5.10 6.50 -4.62
CA GLY A 118 6.41 6.48 -5.25
C GLY A 118 6.76 7.80 -5.94
N GLN A 119 5.84 8.38 -6.71
CA GLN A 119 6.05 9.66 -7.39
C GLN A 119 6.09 10.85 -6.42
N ALA A 120 5.20 10.89 -5.43
CA ALA A 120 5.21 11.93 -4.40
C ALA A 120 6.50 11.87 -3.56
N ALA A 121 6.95 10.68 -3.19
CA ALA A 121 8.20 10.49 -2.46
C ALA A 121 9.42 10.93 -3.27
N LEU A 122 9.48 10.59 -4.57
CA LEU A 122 10.54 11.05 -5.46
C LEU A 122 10.53 12.57 -5.63
N THR A 123 9.36 13.17 -5.84
CA THR A 123 9.23 14.63 -5.97
C THR A 123 9.68 15.33 -4.68
N THR A 124 9.27 14.85 -3.52
CA THR A 124 9.71 15.39 -2.22
C THR A 124 11.22 15.23 -2.03
N PHE A 125 11.78 14.10 -2.44
CA PHE A 125 13.21 13.84 -2.38
C PHE A 125 14.00 14.81 -3.26
N TYR A 126 13.55 15.09 -4.49
CA TYR A 126 14.19 16.07 -5.37
C TYR A 126 14.09 17.51 -4.83
N TRP A 127 12.98 17.89 -4.21
CA TRP A 127 12.84 19.18 -3.53
C TRP A 127 13.81 19.33 -2.36
N LEU A 128 13.96 18.28 -1.54
CA LEU A 128 14.93 18.27 -0.43
C LEU A 128 16.38 18.37 -0.93
N LEU A 129 16.73 17.65 -2.00
CA LEU A 129 18.05 17.78 -2.65
C LEU A 129 18.29 19.18 -3.20
N GLY A 130 17.29 19.78 -3.84
CA GLY A 130 17.36 21.15 -4.34
C GLY A 130 17.60 22.17 -3.22
N LEU A 131 16.89 22.07 -2.11
CA LEU A 131 17.09 22.93 -0.94
C LEU A 131 18.47 22.73 -0.31
N ALA A 132 18.95 21.50 -0.20
CA ALA A 132 20.30 21.21 0.29
C ALA A 132 21.38 21.80 -0.61
N ALA A 133 21.22 21.71 -1.95
CA ALA A 133 22.15 22.31 -2.92
C ALA A 133 22.18 23.84 -2.81
N VAL A 134 21.02 24.49 -2.71
CA VAL A 134 20.91 25.94 -2.51
C VAL A 134 21.56 26.37 -1.19
N GLY A 135 21.29 25.63 -0.11
CA GLY A 135 21.88 25.90 1.20
C GLY A 135 23.40 25.77 1.21
N THR A 136 23.95 24.74 0.54
CA THR A 136 25.40 24.55 0.42
C THR A 136 26.06 25.64 -0.46
N LEU A 137 25.42 26.04 -1.56
CA LEU A 137 25.92 27.13 -2.41
C LEU A 137 25.90 28.46 -1.67
N ALA A 138 24.82 28.76 -0.93
CA ALA A 138 24.73 29.96 -0.10
C ALA A 138 25.83 29.99 1.00
N TRP A 139 26.05 28.83 1.65
CA TRP A 139 27.09 28.68 2.66
C TRP A 139 28.49 28.85 2.08
N LEU A 140 28.81 28.27 0.91
CA LEU A 140 30.08 28.43 0.19
C LEU A 140 30.29 29.86 -0.25
N TRP A 141 29.25 30.55 -0.73
CA TRP A 141 29.31 31.96 -1.13
C TRP A 141 29.62 32.87 0.07
N MET A 142 28.93 32.69 1.20
CA MET A 142 29.19 33.39 2.45
C MET A 142 30.63 33.17 2.96
N ARG A 143 31.12 31.93 2.86
CA ARG A 143 32.49 31.57 3.27
C ARG A 143 33.54 32.20 2.38
N ARG A 144 33.29 32.29 1.07
CA ARG A 144 34.23 32.84 0.08
C ARG A 144 34.37 34.38 0.16
N GLU A 145 33.34 35.07 0.57
CA GLU A 145 33.35 36.53 0.72
C GLU A 145 33.84 37.04 2.09
N GLY A 146 34.29 36.15 2.98
CA GLY A 146 34.82 36.52 4.32
C GLY A 146 33.87 37.30 5.21
N ARG A 147 32.56 37.29 4.88
CA ARG A 147 31.51 37.94 5.66
C ARG A 147 31.08 36.98 6.78
N GLY A 148 31.91 36.97 7.85
CA GLY A 148 31.58 36.20 9.04
C GLY A 148 30.24 36.64 9.64
N ILE A 149 29.59 35.72 10.24
CA ILE A 149 28.32 35.86 11.01
C ILE A 149 28.38 37.07 11.99
N ASP A 150 29.56 37.42 12.44
CA ASP A 150 29.85 38.57 13.33
C ASP A 150 29.34 39.92 12.80
N LYS A 151 29.30 40.13 11.50
CA LYS A 151 28.79 41.38 10.94
C LYS A 151 27.26 41.48 11.03
N TYR A 152 26.57 40.35 10.94
CA TYR A 152 25.10 40.26 11.13
C TYR A 152 24.70 40.33 12.60
N LEU A 153 25.44 39.66 13.48
CA LEU A 153 25.21 39.71 14.92
C LEU A 153 25.42 41.11 15.48
N ARG A 154 26.40 41.84 15.03
CA ARG A 154 26.59 43.26 15.39
C ARG A 154 25.45 44.17 14.94
N ARG A 155 24.82 43.88 13.82
CA ARG A 155 23.68 44.65 13.30
C ARG A 155 22.37 44.38 14.06
N LEU A 156 22.25 43.20 14.65
CA LEU A 156 21.15 42.82 15.50
C LEU A 156 21.33 43.17 16.99
N GLY A 157 22.45 43.87 17.34
CA GLY A 157 22.70 44.33 18.69
C GLY A 157 23.03 43.20 19.70
N ILE A 158 23.32 42.00 19.21
CA ILE A 158 23.72 40.89 20.07
C ILE A 158 25.21 40.97 20.34
N ARG A 159 25.58 41.56 21.45
CA ARG A 159 26.95 41.70 21.93
C ARG A 159 27.41 40.37 22.50
N GLY A 160 28.37 39.70 21.90
CA GLY A 160 29.07 38.56 22.49
C GLY A 160 29.73 39.02 23.79
N GLY A 161 29.40 38.40 24.89
CA GLY A 161 29.97 38.71 26.19
C GLY A 161 31.47 38.41 26.19
N ASP A 162 32.23 39.43 26.31
CA ASP A 162 33.66 39.39 26.65
C ASP A 162 33.78 38.90 28.11
N GLN A 163 34.13 37.65 28.33
CA GLN A 163 34.61 37.16 29.61
C GLN A 163 36.11 37.53 29.73
N GLY A 164 36.35 38.75 30.13
CA GLY A 164 37.66 39.23 30.55
C GLY A 164 38.14 38.51 31.80
N ASP A 165 39.19 37.86 31.58
CA ASP A 165 40.30 37.52 32.44
C ASP A 165 40.36 38.34 33.75
N ARG A 166 40.23 37.63 34.87
CA ARG A 166 40.67 38.12 36.20
C ARG A 166 41.42 37.02 36.89
N ASP A 167 42.64 36.78 36.43
CA ASP A 167 43.68 36.28 37.29
C ASP A 167 44.60 37.47 37.60
N ASN A 168 44.73 37.73 38.89
CA ASN A 168 45.96 37.98 39.64
C ASN A 168 45.78 38.89 40.85
N HIS A 169 46.45 38.47 41.87
CA HIS A 169 46.90 39.10 43.11
C HIS A 169 45.97 39.02 44.31
N GLU A 170 46.25 38.20 45.22
CA GLU A 170 47.12 38.08 46.43
C GLU A 170 46.68 36.85 47.21
#